data_1b7cd79aa98bade8a62344fc82384a3d
#
_entry.id   1b7cd79aa98bade8a62344fc82384a3d
#
_cell.length_a   1.000
_cell.length_b   1.000
_cell.length_c   1.000
_cell.angle_alpha   90.00
_cell.angle_beta   90.00
_cell.angle_gamma   90.00
#
_symmetry.space_group_name_H-M   'P 1'
#
loop_
_entity.id
_entity.type
_entity.pdbx_description
1 polymer ?
#
loop_
_entity_poly.entity_id
_entity_poly.type
_entity_poly.pdbx_seq_one_letter_code
_entity_poly.pdbx_strand_id
1 'polypeptide(L)'
;MRRHRLLAALVVAVVATLTSRPVTGDLDSLLKIINSRHYDRRILPKLNGEPVIVNCHLTIMEFGSIEENTMEYQIMVDQGMEWTDHRLVHDAGDSNSTWVDPGNHLVGYIWKPRLHYSNEKRGNFHVITMPNALLRIFSNGTVSYSIRLSLTLSCPMDLRNFPMDTQICPIHLDSFSSMVSELEFRWAKPEAVFLSKFIRLTEFSLGPHFTVKNGAQNYSVGTYSRISVTFSLRREIGFYVIQIYAPSSLIVVVSWLSSWMKTQAMVARVALGITTVLTMTTQISGSRFSLPKLSYITAMDIWMTTCLVFVFSALLESVLVAVLEQRDGKAVVAAAAAKQQVSARQEWSEQAARLDAASRVGLPVSFALFNLHYWLLFYVALQR
;
A
#
# COMPACT_ATOMS: atom_id res chain seq x y z
N MET A 1 -14.81 -72.72 -39.44
CA MET A 1 -13.73 -72.36 -38.44
C MET A 1 -12.58 -71.50 -38.99
N ARG A 2 -12.09 -71.65 -40.22
CA ARG A 2 -10.98 -70.79 -40.75
C ARG A 2 -11.35 -69.29 -40.95
N ARG A 3 -12.58 -68.97 -41.36
CA ARG A 3 -13.00 -67.54 -41.57
C ARG A 3 -13.09 -66.70 -40.31
N HIS A 4 -13.49 -67.28 -39.18
CA HIS A 4 -13.54 -66.56 -37.91
C HIS A 4 -12.14 -66.28 -37.31
N ARG A 5 -11.17 -67.12 -37.59
CA ARG A 5 -9.78 -66.84 -37.16
C ARG A 5 -9.09 -65.77 -37.98
N LEU A 6 -9.43 -65.62 -39.27
CA LEU A 6 -8.93 -64.57 -40.12
C LEU A 6 -9.55 -63.18 -39.75
N LEU A 7 -10.85 -63.11 -39.45
CA LEU A 7 -11.49 -61.95 -38.98
C LEU A 7 -10.98 -61.50 -37.61
N ALA A 8 -10.78 -62.42 -36.67
CA ALA A 8 -10.18 -62.14 -35.38
C ALA A 8 -8.74 -61.60 -35.48
N ALA A 9 -7.95 -62.18 -36.38
CA ALA A 9 -6.58 -61.74 -36.64
C ALA A 9 -6.53 -60.34 -37.31
N LEU A 10 -7.48 -60.05 -38.21
CA LEU A 10 -7.62 -58.74 -38.85
C LEU A 10 -8.09 -57.68 -37.87
N VAL A 11 -9.03 -58.03 -36.97
CA VAL A 11 -9.49 -57.08 -35.89
C VAL A 11 -8.36 -56.83 -34.89
N VAL A 12 -7.61 -57.83 -34.51
CA VAL A 12 -6.44 -57.67 -33.63
C VAL A 12 -5.34 -56.86 -34.31
N ALA A 13 -5.09 -57.06 -35.61
CA ALA A 13 -4.12 -56.26 -36.37
C ALA A 13 -4.58 -54.82 -36.53
N VAL A 14 -5.89 -54.57 -36.80
CA VAL A 14 -6.46 -53.20 -36.88
C VAL A 14 -6.49 -52.53 -35.53
N VAL A 15 -6.81 -53.25 -34.46
CA VAL A 15 -6.73 -52.71 -33.07
C VAL A 15 -5.27 -52.45 -32.68
N ALA A 16 -4.32 -53.30 -33.09
CA ALA A 16 -2.88 -53.07 -32.84
C ALA A 16 -2.31 -51.89 -33.65
N THR A 17 -2.88 -51.58 -34.82
CA THR A 17 -2.50 -50.37 -35.58
C THR A 17 -3.23 -49.12 -35.14
N LEU A 18 -4.34 -49.25 -34.40
CA LEU A 18 -5.05 -48.15 -33.72
C LEU A 18 -4.56 -47.91 -32.29
N THR A 19 -3.66 -48.74 -31.75
CA THR A 19 -3.00 -48.45 -30.47
C THR A 19 -2.04 -47.29 -30.68
N SER A 20 -2.57 -46.12 -30.44
CA SER A 20 -1.86 -44.97 -29.89
C SER A 20 -0.38 -44.87 -30.29
N ARG A 21 -0.08 -44.15 -31.34
CA ARG A 21 1.22 -43.48 -31.37
C ARG A 21 1.33 -42.73 -30.05
N PRO A 22 2.36 -42.98 -29.25
CA PRO A 22 2.50 -42.26 -28.01
C PRO A 22 2.61 -40.74 -28.32
N VAL A 23 1.76 -39.94 -27.69
CA VAL A 23 1.84 -38.47 -27.67
C VAL A 23 3.18 -37.99 -27.08
N THR A 24 4.10 -38.87 -26.82
CA THR A 24 5.38 -38.71 -26.12
C THR A 24 6.53 -38.21 -27.01
N GLY A 25 6.36 -38.13 -28.35
CA GLY A 25 7.46 -37.79 -29.26
C GLY A 25 8.13 -36.45 -28.94
N ASP A 26 7.37 -35.42 -28.63
CA ASP A 26 7.86 -34.06 -28.37
C ASP A 26 8.59 -33.98 -27.02
N LEU A 27 8.05 -34.60 -25.97
CA LEU A 27 8.67 -34.61 -24.65
C LEU A 27 9.96 -35.45 -24.65
N ASP A 28 9.97 -36.57 -25.34
CA ASP A 28 11.16 -37.46 -25.44
C ASP A 28 12.31 -36.77 -26.21
N SER A 29 12.01 -36.03 -27.26
CA SER A 29 12.99 -35.23 -27.99
C SER A 29 13.60 -34.13 -27.13
N LEU A 30 12.77 -33.42 -26.38
CA LEU A 30 13.20 -32.40 -25.44
C LEU A 30 14.03 -32.96 -24.29
N LEU A 31 13.64 -34.12 -23.72
CA LEU A 31 14.40 -34.80 -22.66
C LEU A 31 15.78 -35.25 -23.14
N LYS A 32 15.89 -35.74 -24.38
CA LYS A 32 17.17 -36.09 -25.00
C LYS A 32 18.11 -34.88 -25.09
N ILE A 33 17.57 -33.70 -25.45
CA ILE A 33 18.33 -32.45 -25.51
C ILE A 33 18.82 -32.07 -24.12
N ILE A 34 17.92 -31.98 -23.13
CA ILE A 34 18.23 -31.56 -21.74
C ILE A 34 19.26 -32.53 -21.10
N ASN A 35 19.13 -33.82 -21.33
CA ASN A 35 20.06 -34.80 -20.80
C ASN A 35 21.35 -34.95 -21.61
N SER A 36 21.47 -34.28 -22.73
CA SER A 36 22.68 -34.30 -23.54
C SER A 36 23.84 -33.58 -22.83
N ARG A 37 25.08 -34.00 -23.10
CA ARG A 37 26.28 -33.34 -22.60
C ARG A 37 26.45 -31.89 -23.14
N HIS A 38 25.71 -31.51 -24.16
CA HIS A 38 25.78 -30.21 -24.81
C HIS A 38 24.89 -29.15 -24.16
N TYR A 39 23.90 -29.55 -23.33
CA TYR A 39 23.04 -28.61 -22.61
C TYR A 39 23.54 -28.40 -21.18
N ASP A 40 23.94 -27.17 -20.86
CA ASP A 40 24.32 -26.80 -19.50
C ASP A 40 23.41 -25.62 -19.01
N ARG A 41 22.57 -25.91 -18.02
CA ARG A 41 21.67 -24.93 -17.40
C ARG A 41 22.37 -23.77 -16.69
N ARG A 42 23.67 -23.84 -16.46
CA ARG A 42 24.47 -22.76 -15.83
C ARG A 42 24.90 -21.70 -16.81
N ILE A 43 24.90 -22.01 -18.11
CA ILE A 43 25.37 -21.14 -19.17
C ILE A 43 24.20 -20.38 -19.77
N LEU A 44 24.33 -19.06 -19.93
CA LEU A 44 23.34 -18.19 -20.59
C LEU A 44 23.18 -18.62 -22.07
N PRO A 45 21.94 -18.63 -22.60
CA PRO A 45 21.66 -18.95 -24.00
C PRO A 45 21.94 -17.76 -24.95
N LYS A 46 23.17 -17.20 -24.91
CA LYS A 46 23.56 -16.11 -25.81
C LYS A 46 23.68 -16.58 -27.25
N LEU A 47 23.16 -15.77 -28.16
CA LEU A 47 23.34 -15.98 -29.60
C LEU A 47 24.17 -14.80 -30.16
N ASN A 48 25.23 -15.12 -30.88
CA ASN A 48 26.12 -14.13 -31.55
C ASN A 48 26.66 -13.02 -30.62
N GLY A 49 26.76 -13.25 -29.32
CA GLY A 49 27.28 -12.26 -28.38
C GLY A 49 26.26 -11.18 -27.93
N GLU A 50 25.03 -11.22 -28.44
CA GLU A 50 23.95 -10.32 -28.03
C GLU A 50 23.38 -10.69 -26.65
N PRO A 51 22.86 -9.72 -25.90
CA PRO A 51 22.21 -10.01 -24.62
C PRO A 51 20.94 -10.84 -24.80
N VAL A 52 20.70 -11.73 -23.84
CA VAL A 52 19.42 -12.48 -23.79
C VAL A 52 18.31 -11.53 -23.40
N ILE A 53 17.31 -11.39 -24.27
CA ILE A 53 16.12 -10.58 -23.98
C ILE A 53 15.08 -11.44 -23.28
N VAL A 54 14.62 -10.97 -22.13
CA VAL A 54 13.55 -11.62 -21.35
C VAL A 54 12.35 -10.69 -21.28
N ASN A 55 11.25 -11.09 -21.91
CA ASN A 55 9.99 -10.35 -21.85
C ASN A 55 9.25 -10.76 -20.57
N CYS A 56 8.96 -9.78 -19.72
CA CYS A 56 8.27 -9.99 -18.45
C CYS A 56 6.83 -9.50 -18.52
N HIS A 57 5.93 -10.24 -17.89
CA HIS A 57 4.57 -9.81 -17.61
C HIS A 57 4.22 -10.08 -16.14
N LEU A 58 3.34 -9.27 -15.59
CA LEU A 58 2.97 -9.31 -14.19
C LEU A 58 1.45 -9.22 -14.07
N THR A 59 0.83 -10.21 -13.45
CA THR A 59 -0.60 -10.14 -13.12
C THR A 59 -0.72 -9.95 -11.60
N ILE A 60 -1.22 -8.79 -11.19
CA ILE A 60 -1.53 -8.53 -9.79
C ILE A 60 -2.87 -9.18 -9.48
N MET A 61 -2.85 -10.18 -8.61
CA MET A 61 -4.03 -10.92 -8.18
C MET A 61 -4.73 -10.24 -7.01
N GLU A 62 -3.93 -9.72 -6.07
CA GLU A 62 -4.42 -9.11 -4.86
C GLU A 62 -3.43 -8.07 -4.32
N PHE A 63 -3.96 -7.00 -3.74
CA PHE A 63 -3.23 -6.16 -2.80
C PHE A 63 -3.70 -6.53 -1.39
N GLY A 64 -2.75 -6.92 -0.54
CA GLY A 64 -3.01 -7.21 0.87
C GLY A 64 -2.94 -5.95 1.73
N SER A 65 -2.43 -6.09 2.98
CA SER A 65 -2.27 -4.97 3.89
C SER A 65 -1.25 -3.94 3.36
N ILE A 66 -1.58 -2.67 3.56
CA ILE A 66 -0.68 -1.53 3.36
C ILE A 66 -0.43 -0.97 4.74
N GLU A 67 0.83 -1.02 5.20
CA GLU A 67 1.19 -0.68 6.57
C GLU A 67 2.12 0.53 6.60
N GLU A 68 1.61 1.63 7.12
CA GLU A 68 2.36 2.87 7.25
C GLU A 68 3.48 2.76 8.29
N ASN A 69 3.24 1.99 9.37
CA ASN A 69 4.18 1.85 10.47
C ASN A 69 5.50 1.19 10.02
N THR A 70 5.40 0.22 9.14
CA THR A 70 6.55 -0.52 8.59
C THR A 70 6.97 -0.04 7.20
N MET A 71 6.23 0.92 6.60
CA MET A 71 6.45 1.43 5.25
C MET A 71 6.50 0.29 4.22
N GLU A 72 5.47 -0.59 4.25
CA GLU A 72 5.40 -1.76 3.39
C GLU A 72 3.99 -2.05 2.93
N TYR A 73 3.88 -2.83 1.86
CA TYR A 73 2.61 -3.32 1.35
C TYR A 73 2.76 -4.76 0.86
N GLN A 74 1.68 -5.51 0.93
CA GLN A 74 1.64 -6.90 0.49
C GLN A 74 0.94 -7.01 -0.85
N ILE A 75 1.44 -7.91 -1.71
CA ILE A 75 0.82 -8.24 -2.98
C ILE A 75 0.91 -9.73 -3.25
N MET A 76 -0.09 -10.24 -3.98
CA MET A 76 -0.04 -11.55 -4.62
C MET A 76 0.05 -11.34 -6.12
N VAL A 77 1.04 -11.94 -6.74
CA VAL A 77 1.33 -11.77 -8.17
C VAL A 77 1.58 -13.09 -8.88
N ASP A 78 1.12 -13.18 -10.12
CA ASP A 78 1.60 -14.17 -11.08
C ASP A 78 2.63 -13.49 -11.97
N GLN A 79 3.89 -13.86 -11.81
CA GLN A 79 5.01 -13.34 -12.59
C GLN A 79 5.31 -14.28 -13.75
N GLY A 80 5.22 -13.77 -14.96
CA GLY A 80 5.60 -14.49 -16.16
C GLY A 80 6.85 -13.93 -16.82
N MET A 81 7.64 -14.80 -17.38
CA MET A 81 8.86 -14.50 -18.14
C MET A 81 8.89 -15.31 -19.42
N GLU A 82 9.27 -14.70 -20.51
CA GLU A 82 9.43 -15.36 -21.81
C GLU A 82 10.78 -15.00 -22.41
N TRP A 83 11.54 -16.02 -22.81
CA TRP A 83 12.85 -15.86 -23.46
C TRP A 83 13.07 -16.94 -24.49
N THR A 84 14.04 -16.77 -25.37
CA THR A 84 14.42 -17.79 -26.37
C THR A 84 15.73 -18.47 -25.95
N ASP A 85 15.71 -19.80 -25.85
CA ASP A 85 16.88 -20.64 -25.68
C ASP A 85 17.00 -21.53 -26.92
N HIS A 86 17.87 -21.13 -27.84
CA HIS A 86 18.09 -21.83 -29.11
C HIS A 86 18.61 -23.26 -28.95
N ARG A 87 19.11 -23.61 -27.75
CA ARG A 87 19.57 -24.96 -27.42
C ARG A 87 18.39 -25.93 -27.16
N LEU A 88 17.20 -25.40 -26.92
CA LEU A 88 15.94 -26.12 -26.66
C LEU A 88 15.06 -26.25 -27.91
N VAL A 89 15.57 -25.89 -29.08
CA VAL A 89 14.87 -26.10 -30.36
C VAL A 89 14.70 -27.59 -30.58
N HIS A 90 13.47 -28.02 -30.81
CA HIS A 90 13.12 -29.44 -31.01
C HIS A 90 12.04 -29.59 -32.07
N ASP A 91 11.93 -30.74 -32.67
CA ASP A 91 10.90 -31.06 -33.67
C ASP A 91 9.53 -31.15 -32.98
N ALA A 92 8.54 -30.46 -33.53
CA ALA A 92 7.17 -30.47 -33.03
C ALA A 92 6.42 -31.79 -33.24
N GLY A 93 7.02 -32.75 -33.90
CA GLY A 93 6.38 -34.02 -34.23
C GLY A 93 5.08 -33.83 -35.03
N ASP A 94 4.24 -34.88 -35.03
CA ASP A 94 2.91 -34.87 -35.66
C ASP A 94 1.82 -34.21 -34.74
N SER A 95 2.21 -33.66 -33.59
CA SER A 95 1.26 -33.04 -32.67
C SER A 95 0.84 -31.64 -33.15
N ASN A 96 -0.46 -31.34 -33.08
CA ASN A 96 -1.00 -30.01 -33.40
C ASN A 96 -0.60 -28.95 -32.36
N SER A 97 0.11 -29.34 -31.30
CA SER A 97 0.56 -28.40 -30.24
C SER A 97 1.94 -27.85 -30.57
N THR A 98 2.07 -26.55 -30.60
CA THR A 98 3.33 -25.85 -30.85
C THR A 98 4.22 -25.76 -29.62
N TRP A 99 3.80 -26.30 -28.49
CA TRP A 99 4.50 -26.26 -27.20
C TRP A 99 4.32 -27.55 -26.41
N VAL A 100 5.30 -27.83 -25.55
CA VAL A 100 5.30 -28.94 -24.59
C VAL A 100 5.18 -28.39 -23.18
N ASP A 101 4.32 -29.00 -22.35
CA ASP A 101 4.27 -28.75 -20.91
C ASP A 101 4.99 -29.91 -20.18
N PRO A 102 6.25 -29.74 -19.80
CA PRO A 102 7.01 -30.77 -19.14
C PRO A 102 6.70 -30.89 -17.63
N GLY A 103 5.76 -30.12 -17.15
CA GLY A 103 5.43 -30.03 -15.73
C GLY A 103 6.54 -29.39 -14.87
N ASN A 104 6.28 -29.32 -13.58
CA ASN A 104 7.20 -28.71 -12.62
C ASN A 104 8.55 -29.46 -12.46
N HIS A 105 8.63 -30.70 -12.88
CA HIS A 105 9.83 -31.53 -12.73
C HIS A 105 11.03 -30.97 -13.53
N LEU A 106 10.81 -30.42 -14.72
CA LEU A 106 11.88 -29.90 -15.56
C LEU A 106 12.28 -28.46 -15.28
N VAL A 107 11.53 -27.72 -14.46
CA VAL A 107 11.84 -26.33 -14.07
C VAL A 107 13.26 -26.20 -13.47
N GLY A 108 13.75 -27.26 -12.78
CA GLY A 108 15.09 -27.31 -12.20
C GLY A 108 16.22 -27.68 -13.17
N TYR A 109 15.91 -28.17 -14.36
CA TYR A 109 16.88 -28.72 -15.33
C TYR A 109 17.19 -27.77 -16.48
N ILE A 110 16.41 -26.70 -16.65
CA ILE A 110 16.64 -25.67 -17.67
C ILE A 110 17.27 -24.43 -17.08
N TRP A 111 17.95 -23.65 -17.94
CA TRP A 111 18.40 -22.33 -17.60
C TRP A 111 17.20 -21.39 -17.38
N LYS A 112 17.27 -20.56 -16.35
CA LYS A 112 16.26 -19.54 -16.05
C LYS A 112 16.93 -18.21 -15.75
N PRO A 113 16.34 -17.07 -16.19
CA PRO A 113 16.81 -15.76 -15.82
C PRO A 113 16.69 -15.56 -14.30
N ARG A 114 17.75 -15.02 -13.69
CA ARG A 114 17.77 -14.72 -12.26
C ARG A 114 17.24 -13.31 -12.03
N LEU A 115 15.95 -13.21 -11.83
CA LEU A 115 15.25 -11.97 -11.52
C LEU A 115 14.96 -11.94 -10.01
N HIS A 116 15.06 -10.74 -9.40
CA HIS A 116 14.67 -10.52 -8.01
C HIS A 116 13.91 -9.20 -7.85
N TYR A 117 13.13 -9.10 -6.81
CA TYR A 117 12.43 -7.87 -6.43
C TYR A 117 13.34 -7.05 -5.52
N SER A 118 13.91 -5.95 -6.02
CA SER A 118 14.94 -5.19 -5.28
C SER A 118 14.39 -4.43 -4.07
N ASN A 119 13.08 -4.21 -3.98
CA ASN A 119 12.42 -3.62 -2.82
C ASN A 119 11.65 -4.66 -1.97
N GLU A 120 11.94 -5.95 -2.12
CA GLU A 120 11.36 -7.03 -1.31
C GLU A 120 11.89 -6.99 0.12
N LYS A 121 11.00 -7.13 1.08
CA LYS A 121 11.31 -7.41 2.49
C LYS A 121 11.09 -8.87 2.84
N ARG A 122 10.04 -9.48 2.28
CA ARG A 122 9.68 -10.89 2.45
C ARG A 122 9.00 -11.40 1.18
N GLY A 123 9.21 -12.66 0.85
CA GLY A 123 8.56 -13.32 -0.27
C GLY A 123 8.37 -14.81 -0.05
N ASN A 124 7.26 -15.35 -0.55
CA ASN A 124 6.93 -16.76 -0.47
C ASN A 124 6.42 -17.27 -1.80
N PHE A 125 6.81 -18.50 -2.13
CA PHE A 125 6.26 -19.26 -3.25
C PHE A 125 4.95 -19.94 -2.84
N HIS A 126 3.99 -20.00 -3.76
CA HIS A 126 2.77 -20.77 -3.57
C HIS A 126 3.01 -22.23 -3.95
N VAL A 127 2.81 -23.13 -2.99
CA VAL A 127 3.09 -24.57 -3.14
C VAL A 127 1.89 -25.48 -2.84
N ILE A 128 0.71 -24.92 -2.65
CA ILE A 128 -0.52 -25.65 -2.34
C ILE A 128 -1.33 -25.82 -3.65
N THR A 129 -1.69 -26.98 -4.05
CA THR A 129 -1.38 -28.35 -3.61
C THR A 129 -0.06 -28.88 -4.19
N MET A 130 0.45 -28.20 -5.20
CA MET A 130 1.74 -28.36 -5.86
C MET A 130 2.33 -26.98 -6.13
N PRO A 131 3.65 -26.87 -6.42
CA PRO A 131 4.25 -25.60 -6.77
C PRO A 131 3.47 -24.91 -7.90
N ASN A 132 3.00 -23.70 -7.64
CA ASN A 132 2.20 -22.92 -8.60
C ASN A 132 3.13 -22.27 -9.64
N ALA A 133 3.75 -23.12 -10.44
CA ALA A 133 4.63 -22.74 -11.54
C ALA A 133 4.17 -23.43 -12.82
N LEU A 134 4.22 -22.69 -13.92
CA LEU A 134 3.90 -23.16 -15.26
C LEU A 134 5.15 -23.03 -16.14
N LEU A 135 5.53 -24.11 -16.81
CA LEU A 135 6.62 -24.11 -17.78
C LEU A 135 6.08 -24.58 -19.12
N ARG A 136 6.29 -23.80 -20.17
CA ARG A 136 6.01 -24.19 -21.55
C ARG A 136 7.25 -23.97 -22.39
N ILE A 137 7.60 -24.98 -23.19
CA ILE A 137 8.72 -24.89 -24.12
C ILE A 137 8.18 -25.09 -25.52
N PHE A 138 8.36 -24.08 -26.35
CA PHE A 138 7.92 -24.09 -27.74
C PHE A 138 8.96 -24.74 -28.62
N SER A 139 8.54 -25.33 -29.75
CA SER A 139 9.42 -26.01 -30.71
C SER A 139 10.54 -25.11 -31.27
N ASN A 140 10.28 -23.80 -31.36
CA ASN A 140 11.26 -22.79 -31.76
C ASN A 140 12.30 -22.43 -30.67
N GLY A 141 12.26 -23.10 -29.51
CA GLY A 141 13.12 -22.82 -28.38
C GLY A 141 12.67 -21.65 -27.49
N THR A 142 11.49 -21.08 -27.72
CA THR A 142 10.92 -20.08 -26.80
C THR A 142 10.45 -20.78 -25.53
N VAL A 143 10.85 -20.25 -24.37
CA VAL A 143 10.48 -20.75 -23.05
C VAL A 143 9.58 -19.72 -22.39
N SER A 144 8.40 -20.16 -21.98
CA SER A 144 7.46 -19.36 -21.17
C SER A 144 7.38 -19.97 -19.78
N TYR A 145 7.73 -19.17 -18.76
CA TYR A 145 7.74 -19.58 -17.35
C TYR A 145 6.91 -18.59 -16.53
N SER A 146 5.97 -19.12 -15.78
CA SER A 146 5.15 -18.31 -14.87
C SER A 146 5.17 -18.90 -13.46
N ILE A 147 5.13 -18.04 -12.43
CA ILE A 147 5.17 -18.43 -11.04
C ILE A 147 4.32 -17.49 -10.18
N ARG A 148 3.62 -18.08 -9.21
CA ARG A 148 2.83 -17.31 -8.22
C ARG A 148 3.63 -17.03 -6.98
N LEU A 149 3.60 -15.74 -6.56
CA LEU A 149 4.34 -15.21 -5.42
C LEU A 149 3.43 -14.38 -4.53
N SER A 150 3.64 -14.49 -3.21
CA SER A 150 3.20 -13.49 -2.24
C SER A 150 4.41 -12.71 -1.78
N LEU A 151 4.35 -11.39 -1.91
CA LEU A 151 5.45 -10.48 -1.65
C LEU A 151 5.05 -9.40 -0.67
N THR A 152 5.94 -9.08 0.26
CA THR A 152 5.91 -7.87 1.08
C THR A 152 6.98 -6.93 0.56
N LEU A 153 6.57 -5.80 0.00
CA LEU A 153 7.45 -4.84 -0.67
C LEU A 153 7.56 -3.55 0.14
N SER A 154 8.75 -2.96 0.13
CA SER A 154 8.99 -1.65 0.73
C SER A 154 8.38 -0.56 -0.13
N CYS A 155 7.62 0.34 0.50
CA CYS A 155 7.10 1.56 -0.10
C CYS A 155 7.37 2.73 0.85
N PRO A 156 8.42 3.54 0.63
CA PRO A 156 8.66 4.76 1.39
C PRO A 156 7.49 5.73 1.19
N MET A 157 6.71 5.97 2.25
CA MET A 157 5.50 6.78 2.23
C MET A 157 5.77 8.19 2.70
N ASP A 158 5.20 9.19 2.02
CA ASP A 158 5.16 10.58 2.48
C ASP A 158 3.82 10.84 3.18
N LEU A 159 3.86 10.95 4.51
CA LEU A 159 2.68 11.11 5.35
C LEU A 159 2.43 12.57 5.78
N ARG A 160 3.04 13.58 5.13
CA ARG A 160 2.82 14.99 5.46
C ARG A 160 1.36 15.39 5.35
N ASN A 161 0.67 14.90 4.34
CA ASN A 161 -0.75 15.19 4.11
C ASN A 161 -1.69 14.15 4.73
N PHE A 162 -1.17 13.21 5.53
CA PHE A 162 -1.98 12.17 6.16
C PHE A 162 -3.15 12.77 6.96
N PRO A 163 -4.40 12.27 6.81
CA PRO A 163 -4.83 11.12 6.01
C PRO A 163 -5.32 11.46 4.59
N MET A 164 -5.06 12.65 4.09
CA MET A 164 -5.44 13.13 2.75
C MET A 164 -4.26 12.98 1.78
N ASP A 165 -3.65 11.80 1.75
CA ASP A 165 -2.43 11.50 1.03
C ASP A 165 -2.65 10.51 -0.11
N THR A 166 -1.78 10.59 -1.11
CA THR A 166 -1.66 9.64 -2.19
C THR A 166 -0.25 9.07 -2.16
N GLN A 167 -0.12 7.75 -2.01
CA GLN A 167 1.16 7.07 -1.92
C GLN A 167 1.56 6.48 -3.27
N ILE A 168 2.84 6.58 -3.59
CA ILE A 168 3.40 6.08 -4.84
C ILE A 168 4.29 4.89 -4.53
N CYS A 169 3.74 3.67 -4.74
CA CYS A 169 4.41 2.43 -4.40
C CYS A 169 4.93 1.71 -5.65
N PRO A 170 6.25 1.56 -5.79
CA PRO A 170 6.87 0.86 -6.90
C PRO A 170 7.02 -0.63 -6.64
N ILE A 171 7.02 -1.42 -7.71
CA ILE A 171 7.59 -2.76 -7.79
C ILE A 171 8.82 -2.66 -8.68
N HIS A 172 9.98 -3.05 -8.17
CA HIS A 172 11.24 -3.06 -8.91
C HIS A 172 11.70 -4.50 -9.12
N LEU A 173 11.92 -4.87 -10.37
CA LEU A 173 12.41 -6.18 -10.78
C LEU A 173 13.77 -5.99 -11.44
N ASP A 174 14.81 -6.52 -10.82
CA ASP A 174 16.20 -6.35 -11.23
C ASP A 174 16.84 -7.69 -11.62
N SER A 175 17.81 -7.64 -12.52
CA SER A 175 18.71 -8.76 -12.75
C SER A 175 19.63 -8.96 -11.54
N PHE A 176 19.69 -10.19 -11.00
CA PHE A 176 20.52 -10.48 -9.83
C PHE A 176 22.00 -10.69 -10.15
N SER A 177 22.29 -11.35 -11.28
CA SER A 177 23.65 -11.83 -11.55
C SER A 177 24.25 -11.37 -12.88
N SER A 178 23.42 -11.01 -13.85
CA SER A 178 23.87 -10.71 -15.19
C SER A 178 23.74 -9.23 -15.50
N MET A 179 24.80 -8.64 -16.06
CA MET A 179 24.80 -7.24 -16.49
C MET A 179 23.91 -7.03 -17.72
N VAL A 180 23.55 -5.79 -18.00
CA VAL A 180 22.75 -5.41 -19.19
C VAL A 180 23.37 -5.92 -20.50
N SER A 181 24.69 -5.99 -20.59
CA SER A 181 25.40 -6.55 -21.76
C SER A 181 25.18 -8.06 -21.96
N GLU A 182 24.62 -8.74 -20.96
CA GLU A 182 24.38 -10.17 -20.99
C GLU A 182 22.91 -10.55 -20.98
N LEU A 183 22.11 -9.82 -20.21
CA LEU A 183 20.70 -10.10 -19.96
C LEU A 183 19.93 -8.79 -19.85
N GLU A 184 18.90 -8.65 -20.65
CA GLU A 184 18.01 -7.49 -20.61
C GLU A 184 16.57 -7.92 -20.33
N PHE A 185 15.99 -7.41 -19.23
CA PHE A 185 14.59 -7.53 -18.95
C PHE A 185 13.81 -6.41 -19.65
N ARG A 186 12.70 -6.78 -20.28
CA ARG A 186 11.76 -5.85 -20.90
C ARG A 186 10.34 -6.21 -20.51
N TRP A 187 9.50 -5.22 -20.41
CA TRP A 187 8.06 -5.46 -20.31
C TRP A 187 7.52 -5.97 -21.65
N ALA A 188 6.72 -7.04 -21.58
CA ALA A 188 6.06 -7.61 -22.75
C ALA A 188 5.10 -6.60 -23.40
N LYS A 189 4.97 -6.66 -24.72
CA LYS A 189 4.02 -5.83 -25.48
C LYS A 189 2.88 -6.70 -26.01
N PRO A 190 1.67 -6.17 -26.18
CA PRO A 190 1.21 -4.78 -25.96
C PRO A 190 0.92 -4.44 -24.50
N GLU A 191 0.57 -5.41 -23.66
CA GLU A 191 0.24 -5.22 -22.25
C GLU A 191 1.12 -6.10 -21.37
N ALA A 192 1.83 -5.47 -20.45
CA ALA A 192 2.78 -6.16 -19.58
C ALA A 192 2.26 -6.38 -18.16
N VAL A 193 1.38 -5.52 -17.68
CA VAL A 193 0.87 -5.55 -16.31
C VAL A 193 -0.65 -5.62 -16.35
N PHE A 194 -1.17 -6.67 -15.73
CA PHE A 194 -2.60 -6.92 -15.61
C PHE A 194 -3.03 -6.79 -14.16
N LEU A 195 -4.18 -6.17 -13.95
CA LEU A 195 -4.83 -6.07 -12.65
C LEU A 195 -6.06 -6.99 -12.63
N SER A 196 -6.15 -7.85 -11.62
CA SER A 196 -7.34 -8.67 -11.41
C SER A 196 -8.56 -7.77 -11.17
N LYS A 197 -9.69 -8.09 -11.79
CA LYS A 197 -10.96 -7.37 -11.59
C LYS A 197 -11.52 -7.51 -10.15
N PHE A 198 -10.97 -8.40 -9.37
CA PHE A 198 -11.41 -8.68 -7.99
C PHE A 198 -10.61 -7.91 -6.95
N ILE A 199 -9.63 -7.09 -7.34
CA ILE A 199 -8.85 -6.27 -6.40
C ILE A 199 -9.78 -5.28 -5.72
N ARG A 200 -9.85 -5.36 -4.39
CA ARG A 200 -10.55 -4.41 -3.53
C ARG A 200 -9.64 -4.06 -2.37
N LEU A 201 -9.37 -2.78 -2.24
CA LEU A 201 -8.66 -2.20 -1.11
C LEU A 201 -9.68 -1.62 -0.14
N THR A 202 -9.49 -1.79 1.16
CA THR A 202 -10.41 -1.30 2.20
C THR A 202 -10.13 0.15 2.57
N GLU A 203 -8.85 0.51 2.60
CA GLU A 203 -8.39 1.82 3.09
C GLU A 203 -7.86 2.72 1.97
N PHE A 204 -7.60 2.14 0.80
CA PHE A 204 -7.06 2.87 -0.36
C PHE A 204 -7.90 2.60 -1.60
N SER A 205 -7.89 3.54 -2.51
CA SER A 205 -8.33 3.35 -3.89
C SER A 205 -7.12 3.35 -4.83
N LEU A 206 -7.13 2.42 -5.79
CA LEU A 206 -6.09 2.36 -6.80
C LEU A 206 -6.32 3.46 -7.83
N GLY A 207 -5.29 4.23 -8.11
CA GLY A 207 -5.34 5.25 -9.15
C GLY A 207 -5.63 4.65 -10.54
N PRO A 208 -6.24 5.41 -11.45
CA PRO A 208 -6.68 4.90 -12.76
C PRO A 208 -5.51 4.49 -13.67
N HIS A 209 -4.31 4.96 -13.37
CA HIS A 209 -3.13 4.72 -14.19
C HIS A 209 -1.96 4.26 -13.32
N PHE A 210 -1.22 3.30 -13.82
CA PHE A 210 0.09 2.90 -13.32
C PHE A 210 1.16 3.17 -14.36
N THR A 211 2.38 3.42 -13.92
CA THR A 211 3.50 3.73 -14.81
C THR A 211 4.41 2.52 -14.94
N VAL A 212 4.69 2.12 -16.16
CA VAL A 212 5.58 1.00 -16.51
C VAL A 212 6.84 1.56 -17.14
N LYS A 213 8.03 1.16 -16.65
CA LYS A 213 9.31 1.65 -17.15
C LYS A 213 10.29 0.49 -17.36
N ASN A 214 11.01 0.53 -18.48
CA ASN A 214 12.22 -0.23 -18.71
C ASN A 214 13.41 0.67 -18.40
N GLY A 215 14.46 0.13 -17.81
CA GLY A 215 15.65 0.89 -17.45
C GLY A 215 16.80 0.00 -17.00
N ALA A 216 17.77 0.63 -16.40
CA ALA A 216 18.93 -0.02 -15.82
C ALA A 216 19.28 0.62 -14.49
N GLN A 217 19.83 -0.18 -13.58
CA GLN A 217 20.34 0.27 -12.30
C GLN A 217 21.85 0.14 -12.25
N ASN A 218 22.51 1.22 -11.93
CA ASN A 218 23.95 1.23 -11.75
C ASN A 218 24.30 0.88 -10.30
N TYR A 219 25.12 -0.16 -10.15
CA TYR A 219 25.74 -0.55 -8.89
C TYR A 219 27.27 -0.39 -9.01
N SER A 220 27.98 -0.46 -7.90
CA SER A 220 29.45 -0.39 -7.88
C SER A 220 30.13 -1.49 -8.73
N VAL A 221 29.47 -2.60 -8.92
CA VAL A 221 29.96 -3.78 -9.65
C VAL A 221 29.49 -3.86 -11.10
N GLY A 222 28.67 -2.92 -11.57
CA GLY A 222 28.20 -2.88 -12.95
C GLY A 222 26.77 -2.37 -13.11
N THR A 223 26.31 -2.34 -14.35
CA THR A 223 24.97 -1.92 -14.73
C THR A 223 24.09 -3.14 -14.97
N TYR A 224 22.95 -3.19 -14.27
CA TYR A 224 21.99 -4.30 -14.31
C TYR A 224 20.67 -3.86 -14.89
N SER A 225 20.00 -4.74 -15.61
CA SER A 225 18.68 -4.47 -16.17
C SER A 225 17.64 -4.35 -15.05
N ARG A 226 16.85 -3.27 -15.09
CA ARG A 226 15.73 -3.02 -14.18
C ARG A 226 14.46 -2.74 -14.97
N ILE A 227 13.38 -3.38 -14.59
CA ILE A 227 12.04 -3.01 -15.00
C ILE A 227 11.24 -2.63 -13.76
N SER A 228 10.33 -1.67 -13.90
CA SER A 228 9.52 -1.23 -12.77
C SER A 228 8.09 -0.91 -13.17
N VAL A 229 7.18 -1.16 -12.25
CA VAL A 229 5.81 -0.66 -12.30
C VAL A 229 5.52 0.11 -11.03
N THR A 230 4.82 1.23 -11.15
CA THR A 230 4.54 2.13 -10.03
C THR A 230 3.04 2.37 -9.96
N PHE A 231 2.46 2.09 -8.81
CA PHE A 231 1.05 2.27 -8.52
C PHE A 231 0.83 3.52 -7.68
N SER A 232 -0.27 4.22 -7.96
CA SER A 232 -0.76 5.33 -7.15
C SER A 232 -1.89 4.82 -6.26
N LEU A 233 -1.72 4.93 -4.95
CA LEU A 233 -2.65 4.48 -3.92
C LEU A 233 -3.18 5.71 -3.18
N ARG A 234 -4.44 6.06 -3.41
CA ARG A 234 -5.10 7.18 -2.76
C ARG A 234 -5.85 6.69 -1.55
N ARG A 235 -5.62 7.33 -0.39
CA ARG A 235 -6.28 6.96 0.87
C ARG A 235 -7.74 7.41 0.90
N GLU A 236 -8.60 6.53 1.44
CA GLU A 236 -10.01 6.82 1.70
C GLU A 236 -10.15 7.48 3.08
N ILE A 237 -10.66 8.70 3.11
CA ILE A 237 -10.71 9.51 4.33
C ILE A 237 -11.89 9.19 5.24
N GLY A 238 -12.88 8.40 4.79
CA GLY A 238 -14.13 8.18 5.51
C GLY A 238 -13.96 7.69 6.94
N PHE A 239 -13.06 6.73 7.15
CA PHE A 239 -12.74 6.21 8.48
C PHE A 239 -12.20 7.31 9.40
N TYR A 240 -11.27 8.12 8.93
CA TYR A 240 -10.63 9.18 9.72
C TYR A 240 -11.60 10.31 10.06
N VAL A 241 -12.52 10.64 9.14
CA VAL A 241 -13.57 11.63 9.39
C VAL A 241 -14.45 11.19 10.58
N ILE A 242 -14.86 9.94 10.60
CA ILE A 242 -15.76 9.43 11.65
C ILE A 242 -15.03 9.19 12.98
N GLN A 243 -13.81 8.66 12.95
CA GLN A 243 -13.09 8.23 14.15
C GLN A 243 -12.21 9.33 14.78
N ILE A 244 -11.78 10.33 14.00
CA ILE A 244 -10.83 11.34 14.46
C ILE A 244 -11.43 12.75 14.36
N TYR A 245 -11.81 13.19 13.17
CA TYR A 245 -12.23 14.57 12.94
C TYR A 245 -13.56 14.92 13.64
N ALA A 246 -14.55 14.04 13.55
CA ALA A 246 -15.85 14.29 14.18
C ALA A 246 -15.77 14.26 15.70
N PRO A 247 -15.15 13.25 16.38
CA PRO A 247 -15.07 13.26 17.85
C PRO A 247 -14.24 14.44 18.38
N SER A 248 -13.11 14.77 17.77
CA SER A 248 -12.29 15.91 18.19
C SER A 248 -13.03 17.24 18.06
N SER A 249 -13.79 17.42 16.97
CA SER A 249 -14.65 18.61 16.79
C SER A 249 -15.73 18.70 17.86
N LEU A 250 -16.36 17.58 18.20
CA LEU A 250 -17.38 17.54 19.26
C LEU A 250 -16.79 17.88 20.61
N ILE A 251 -15.59 17.44 20.95
CA ILE A 251 -14.89 17.81 22.19
C ILE A 251 -14.68 19.32 22.25
N VAL A 252 -14.27 19.93 21.14
CA VAL A 252 -14.11 21.41 21.07
C VAL A 252 -15.44 22.11 21.28
N VAL A 253 -16.53 21.66 20.65
CA VAL A 253 -17.89 22.23 20.85
C VAL A 253 -18.34 22.08 22.30
N VAL A 254 -18.12 20.92 22.92
CA VAL A 254 -18.46 20.69 24.34
C VAL A 254 -17.66 21.62 25.25
N SER A 255 -16.41 21.91 24.94
CA SER A 255 -15.60 22.84 25.74
C SER A 255 -16.20 24.26 25.80
N TRP A 256 -16.91 24.72 24.75
CA TRP A 256 -17.57 26.05 24.75
C TRP A 256 -18.74 26.15 25.69
N LEU A 257 -19.37 24.99 26.08
CA LEU A 257 -20.48 25.03 27.05
C LEU A 257 -20.08 25.63 28.39
N SER A 258 -18.79 25.61 28.73
CA SER A 258 -18.27 26.27 29.93
C SER A 258 -18.60 27.77 29.95
N SER A 259 -18.49 28.49 28.84
CA SER A 259 -18.78 29.93 28.74
C SER A 259 -20.30 30.26 28.80
N TRP A 260 -21.18 29.27 28.57
CA TRP A 260 -22.63 29.43 28.68
C TRP A 260 -23.17 29.15 30.09
N MET A 261 -22.37 28.49 30.95
CA MET A 261 -22.76 28.23 32.34
C MET A 261 -22.64 29.50 33.16
N LYS A 262 -23.49 29.62 34.19
CA LYS A 262 -23.43 30.76 35.12
C LYS A 262 -22.07 30.84 35.80
N THR A 263 -21.53 32.04 36.00
CA THR A 263 -20.23 32.27 36.63
C THR A 263 -20.15 31.71 38.06
N GLN A 264 -21.30 31.67 38.78
CA GLN A 264 -21.39 31.04 40.10
C GLN A 264 -21.13 29.52 40.12
N ALA A 265 -21.25 28.81 38.97
CA ALA A 265 -20.98 27.39 38.81
C ALA A 265 -19.50 27.08 38.49
N MET A 266 -18.57 27.81 39.07
CA MET A 266 -17.13 27.81 38.80
C MET A 266 -16.52 26.38 38.83
N VAL A 267 -16.85 25.60 39.86
CA VAL A 267 -16.36 24.20 39.99
C VAL A 267 -16.75 23.34 38.79
N ALA A 268 -17.99 23.49 38.31
CA ALA A 268 -18.47 22.74 37.14
C ALA A 268 -17.79 23.18 35.84
N ARG A 269 -17.54 24.52 35.67
CA ARG A 269 -16.81 25.08 34.49
C ARG A 269 -15.39 24.54 34.40
N VAL A 270 -14.64 24.56 35.51
CA VAL A 270 -13.26 24.07 35.57
C VAL A 270 -13.21 22.53 35.42
N ALA A 271 -14.13 21.80 36.05
CA ALA A 271 -14.23 20.36 35.91
C ALA A 271 -14.49 19.95 34.45
N LEU A 272 -15.41 20.63 33.76
CA LEU A 272 -15.68 20.43 32.33
C LEU A 272 -14.44 20.69 31.49
N GLY A 273 -13.72 21.80 31.74
CA GLY A 273 -12.50 22.14 31.03
C GLY A 273 -11.40 21.09 31.20
N ILE A 274 -11.17 20.62 32.44
CA ILE A 274 -10.17 19.58 32.72
C ILE A 274 -10.54 18.27 32.03
N THR A 275 -11.81 17.84 32.09
CA THR A 275 -12.26 16.63 31.41
C THR A 275 -12.15 16.70 29.91
N THR A 276 -12.46 17.82 29.27
CA THR A 276 -12.32 17.98 27.82
C THR A 276 -10.86 18.01 27.39
N VAL A 277 -9.94 18.62 28.13
CA VAL A 277 -8.49 18.57 27.89
C VAL A 277 -7.98 17.13 28.01
N LEU A 278 -8.38 16.41 29.08
CA LEU A 278 -8.00 15.00 29.28
C LEU A 278 -8.49 14.13 28.14
N THR A 279 -9.76 14.29 27.74
CA THR A 279 -10.34 13.53 26.62
C THR A 279 -9.61 13.81 25.32
N MET A 280 -9.26 15.08 25.05
CA MET A 280 -8.52 15.46 23.85
C MET A 280 -7.10 14.88 23.83
N THR A 281 -6.40 14.87 24.96
CA THR A 281 -5.05 14.28 25.05
C THR A 281 -5.07 12.76 24.89
N THR A 282 -6.08 12.07 25.40
CA THR A 282 -6.26 10.63 25.17
C THR A 282 -6.58 10.33 23.70
N GLN A 283 -7.41 11.16 23.05
CA GLN A 283 -7.70 11.05 21.62
C GLN A 283 -6.42 11.22 20.77
N ILE A 284 -5.59 12.21 21.08
CA ILE A 284 -4.29 12.43 20.40
C ILE A 284 -3.39 11.21 20.56
N SER A 285 -3.28 10.67 21.78
CA SER A 285 -2.46 9.48 22.03
C SER A 285 -2.96 8.28 21.24
N GLY A 286 -4.28 8.05 21.23
CA GLY A 286 -4.89 6.93 20.48
C GLY A 286 -4.67 7.02 18.98
N SER A 287 -4.77 8.20 18.39
CA SER A 287 -4.60 8.41 16.94
C SER A 287 -3.18 8.20 16.43
N ARG A 288 -2.16 8.29 17.32
CA ARG A 288 -0.76 8.10 16.94
C ARG A 288 -0.28 6.66 16.96
N PHE A 289 -1.04 5.71 17.51
CA PHE A 289 -0.60 4.30 17.61
C PHE A 289 -0.46 3.61 16.25
N SER A 290 -1.19 4.05 15.24
CA SER A 290 -1.15 3.49 13.87
C SER A 290 -0.06 4.08 12.99
N LEU A 291 0.62 5.15 13.42
CA LEU A 291 1.63 5.84 12.62
C LEU A 291 3.06 5.56 13.11
N PRO A 292 4.05 5.50 12.22
CA PRO A 292 5.45 5.42 12.61
C PRO A 292 5.90 6.69 13.35
N LYS A 293 7.06 6.62 14.00
CA LYS A 293 7.71 7.79 14.59
C LYS A 293 8.27 8.67 13.46
N LEU A 294 7.52 9.71 13.09
CA LEU A 294 7.88 10.63 12.02
C LEU A 294 8.67 11.82 12.59
N SER A 295 9.66 12.30 11.83
CA SER A 295 10.43 13.50 12.14
C SER A 295 9.78 14.80 11.64
N TYR A 296 8.64 14.71 10.98
CA TYR A 296 7.89 15.83 10.43
C TYR A 296 6.44 15.81 10.90
N ILE A 297 5.79 16.99 10.80
CA ILE A 297 4.40 17.20 11.24
C ILE A 297 3.46 16.73 10.13
N THR A 298 2.43 15.97 10.48
CA THR A 298 1.36 15.55 9.58
C THR A 298 0.18 16.51 9.60
N ALA A 299 -0.67 16.49 8.58
CA ALA A 299 -1.91 17.27 8.56
C ALA A 299 -2.82 16.93 9.75
N MET A 300 -2.88 15.65 10.13
CA MET A 300 -3.63 15.20 11.30
C MET A 300 -3.07 15.78 12.60
N ASP A 301 -1.73 15.90 12.74
CA ASP A 301 -1.12 16.54 13.92
C ASP A 301 -1.50 18.01 14.04
N ILE A 302 -1.52 18.73 12.92
CA ILE A 302 -1.96 20.14 12.88
C ILE A 302 -3.41 20.27 13.39
N TRP A 303 -4.30 19.39 12.88
CA TRP A 303 -5.68 19.36 13.31
C TRP A 303 -5.83 19.12 14.82
N MET A 304 -5.24 18.03 15.30
CA MET A 304 -5.37 17.60 16.69
C MET A 304 -4.77 18.61 17.67
N THR A 305 -3.59 19.16 17.34
CA THR A 305 -2.93 20.19 18.16
C THR A 305 -3.77 21.44 18.20
N THR A 306 -4.36 21.87 17.09
CA THR A 306 -5.21 23.05 17.04
C THR A 306 -6.50 22.84 17.86
N CYS A 307 -7.15 21.67 17.77
CA CYS A 307 -8.28 21.34 18.63
C CYS A 307 -7.91 21.38 20.12
N LEU A 308 -6.73 20.86 20.50
CA LEU A 308 -6.23 20.93 21.87
C LEU A 308 -6.03 22.39 22.33
N VAL A 309 -5.49 23.27 21.47
CA VAL A 309 -5.33 24.70 21.78
C VAL A 309 -6.70 25.36 22.02
N PHE A 310 -7.72 25.05 21.22
CA PHE A 310 -9.07 25.60 21.43
C PHE A 310 -9.67 25.12 22.77
N VAL A 311 -9.57 23.83 23.09
CA VAL A 311 -10.07 23.27 24.34
C VAL A 311 -9.34 23.86 25.54
N PHE A 312 -8.01 24.02 25.45
CA PHE A 312 -7.18 24.63 26.49
C PHE A 312 -7.50 26.12 26.67
N SER A 313 -7.77 26.88 25.57
CA SER A 313 -8.17 28.27 25.62
C SER A 313 -9.51 28.46 26.35
N ALA A 314 -10.47 27.54 26.14
CA ALA A 314 -11.74 27.56 26.86
C ALA A 314 -11.57 27.31 28.37
N LEU A 315 -10.63 26.39 28.74
CA LEU A 315 -10.29 26.19 30.16
C LEU A 315 -9.62 27.43 30.76
N LEU A 316 -8.65 28.05 30.08
CA LEU A 316 -8.00 29.29 30.55
C LEU A 316 -9.00 30.41 30.74
N GLU A 317 -9.92 30.57 29.81
CA GLU A 317 -11.01 31.57 29.95
C GLU A 317 -11.82 31.31 31.20
N SER A 318 -12.25 30.09 31.45
CA SER A 318 -13.00 29.70 32.63
C SER A 318 -12.24 30.00 33.94
N VAL A 319 -10.92 29.74 33.96
CA VAL A 319 -10.06 30.03 35.12
C VAL A 319 -9.90 31.56 35.32
N LEU A 320 -9.72 32.31 34.22
CA LEU A 320 -9.60 33.76 34.31
C LEU A 320 -10.87 34.43 34.86
N VAL A 321 -12.04 34.04 34.38
CA VAL A 321 -13.34 34.46 34.90
C VAL A 321 -13.43 34.14 36.39
N ALA A 322 -13.02 32.97 36.78
CA ALA A 322 -12.95 32.50 38.16
C ALA A 322 -12.12 33.43 39.07
N VAL A 323 -10.92 33.76 38.61
CA VAL A 323 -10.00 34.64 39.36
C VAL A 323 -10.55 36.07 39.48
N LEU A 324 -11.17 36.59 38.43
CA LEU A 324 -11.80 37.91 38.45
C LEU A 324 -12.93 37.98 39.49
N GLU A 325 -13.83 36.98 39.53
CA GLU A 325 -14.90 36.91 40.54
C GLU A 325 -14.39 36.73 41.98
N GLN A 326 -13.32 35.93 42.21
CA GLN A 326 -12.74 35.78 43.54
C GLN A 326 -12.13 37.10 44.05
N ARG A 327 -11.57 37.91 43.17
CA ARG A 327 -11.07 39.24 43.55
C ARG A 327 -12.20 40.16 43.98
N ASP A 328 -13.35 40.14 43.32
CA ASP A 328 -14.56 40.81 43.72
C ASP A 328 -15.04 40.34 45.13
N GLY A 329 -15.06 39.04 45.39
CA GLY A 329 -15.46 38.51 46.69
C GLY A 329 -14.56 38.96 47.84
N LYS A 330 -13.23 38.99 47.63
CA LYS A 330 -12.27 39.52 48.65
C LYS A 330 -12.38 41.02 48.82
N ALA A 331 -12.60 41.77 47.75
CA ALA A 331 -12.85 43.18 47.79
C ALA A 331 -14.16 43.54 48.56
N VAL A 332 -15.20 42.68 48.46
CA VAL A 332 -16.45 42.81 49.22
C VAL A 332 -16.26 42.66 50.73
N VAL A 333 -15.46 41.69 51.17
CA VAL A 333 -15.16 41.47 52.60
C VAL A 333 -14.32 42.62 53.14
N ALA A 334 -13.39 43.19 52.37
CA ALA A 334 -12.58 44.34 52.73
C ALA A 334 -13.39 45.68 52.67
N ALA A 335 -14.34 45.85 51.74
CA ALA A 335 -15.16 47.03 51.52
C ALA A 335 -16.35 47.15 52.48
N ALA A 336 -16.75 46.06 53.13
CA ALA A 336 -17.68 46.17 54.29
C ALA A 336 -17.07 47.06 55.39
N ALA A 337 -15.76 47.29 55.39
CA ALA A 337 -15.05 48.17 56.30
C ALA A 337 -14.83 49.63 55.77
N ALA A 338 -15.07 49.91 54.48
CA ALA A 338 -14.81 51.25 53.90
C ALA A 338 -15.83 51.59 52.81
N LYS A 339 -16.62 52.63 52.98
CA LYS A 339 -17.70 53.16 52.10
C LYS A 339 -17.29 53.51 50.65
N GLN A 340 -16.06 53.32 50.22
CA GLN A 340 -15.51 53.96 49.00
C GLN A 340 -15.27 52.98 47.82
N GLN A 341 -15.65 51.71 47.93
CA GLN A 341 -15.24 50.67 46.94
C GLN A 341 -16.36 50.05 46.09
N VAL A 342 -17.52 50.71 45.97
CA VAL A 342 -18.63 50.22 45.13
C VAL A 342 -18.29 50.31 43.62
N SER A 343 -17.49 51.27 43.17
CA SER A 343 -17.16 51.47 41.76
C SER A 343 -16.19 50.39 41.22
N ALA A 344 -15.18 49.95 41.98
CA ALA A 344 -14.24 48.95 41.55
C ALA A 344 -14.88 47.54 41.40
N ARG A 345 -15.88 47.24 42.23
CA ARG A 345 -16.66 45.99 42.16
C ARG A 345 -17.42 45.88 40.86
N GLN A 346 -18.03 46.95 40.39
CA GLN A 346 -18.83 46.99 39.16
C GLN A 346 -17.93 46.76 37.94
N GLU A 347 -16.69 47.29 37.92
CA GLU A 347 -15.73 47.16 36.83
C GLU A 347 -15.23 45.72 36.64
N TRP A 348 -14.90 44.98 37.70
CA TRP A 348 -14.37 43.59 37.58
C TRP A 348 -15.48 42.60 37.16
N SER A 349 -16.68 42.74 37.69
CA SER A 349 -17.83 41.94 37.28
C SER A 349 -18.21 42.18 35.82
N GLU A 350 -18.16 43.44 35.35
CA GLU A 350 -18.37 43.75 33.96
C GLU A 350 -17.25 43.22 33.03
N GLN A 351 -16.00 43.25 33.48
CA GLN A 351 -14.89 42.64 32.73
C GLN A 351 -15.05 41.10 32.56
N ALA A 352 -15.42 40.39 33.62
CA ALA A 352 -15.70 38.98 33.56
C ALA A 352 -16.86 38.64 32.59
N ALA A 353 -17.94 39.46 32.65
CA ALA A 353 -19.08 39.30 31.74
C ALA A 353 -18.74 39.62 30.28
N ARG A 354 -17.89 40.63 30.04
CA ARG A 354 -17.39 40.96 28.69
C ARG A 354 -16.49 39.86 28.13
N LEU A 355 -15.64 39.25 28.95
CA LEU A 355 -14.77 38.12 28.56
C LEU A 355 -15.61 36.92 28.16
N ASP A 356 -16.57 36.53 28.97
CA ASP A 356 -17.53 35.47 28.68
C ASP A 356 -18.29 35.75 27.37
N ALA A 357 -18.82 36.96 27.19
CA ALA A 357 -19.53 37.32 25.97
C ALA A 357 -18.66 37.30 24.72
N ALA A 358 -17.40 37.73 24.81
CA ALA A 358 -16.43 37.67 23.74
C ALA A 358 -16.08 36.21 23.39
N SER A 359 -15.89 35.37 24.40
CA SER A 359 -15.54 33.95 24.19
C SER A 359 -16.69 33.14 23.58
N ARG A 360 -17.95 33.44 23.92
CA ARG A 360 -19.14 32.80 23.33
C ARG A 360 -19.23 32.93 21.81
N VAL A 361 -18.71 33.99 21.26
CA VAL A 361 -18.70 34.27 19.81
C VAL A 361 -17.32 34.03 19.20
N GLY A 362 -16.27 34.48 19.90
CA GLY A 362 -14.90 34.46 19.41
C GLY A 362 -14.36 33.03 19.17
N LEU A 363 -14.56 32.09 20.13
CA LEU A 363 -14.10 30.72 20.01
C LEU A 363 -14.79 29.94 18.86
N PRO A 364 -16.13 29.98 18.74
CA PRO A 364 -16.80 29.33 17.59
C PRO A 364 -16.41 29.91 16.24
N VAL A 365 -16.32 31.25 16.11
CA VAL A 365 -15.96 31.93 14.86
C VAL A 365 -14.52 31.58 14.45
N SER A 366 -13.58 31.66 15.39
CA SER A 366 -12.18 31.33 15.10
C SER A 366 -11.99 29.86 14.73
N PHE A 367 -12.72 28.96 15.38
CA PHE A 367 -12.70 27.53 15.01
C PHE A 367 -13.35 27.27 13.64
N ALA A 368 -14.44 27.96 13.30
CA ALA A 368 -15.06 27.88 11.98
C ALA A 368 -14.11 28.37 10.87
N LEU A 369 -13.40 29.48 11.11
CA LEU A 369 -12.38 30.02 10.20
C LEU A 369 -11.21 29.03 10.04
N PHE A 370 -10.74 28.45 11.15
CA PHE A 370 -9.72 27.39 11.09
C PHE A 370 -10.19 26.18 10.26
N ASN A 371 -11.42 25.69 10.50
CA ASN A 371 -11.98 24.60 9.72
C ASN A 371 -12.00 24.91 8.22
N LEU A 372 -12.53 26.08 7.86
CA LEU A 372 -12.58 26.51 6.46
C LEU A 372 -11.18 26.53 5.83
N HIS A 373 -10.21 27.13 6.52
CA HIS A 373 -8.83 27.23 6.04
C HIS A 373 -8.18 25.85 5.91
N TYR A 374 -8.33 24.99 6.92
CA TYR A 374 -7.76 23.64 6.96
C TYR A 374 -8.30 22.78 5.80
N TRP A 375 -9.61 22.72 5.64
CA TRP A 375 -10.21 21.90 4.59
C TRP A 375 -9.95 22.44 3.19
N LEU A 376 -9.90 23.77 2.98
CA LEU A 376 -9.50 24.34 1.70
C LEU A 376 -8.05 23.99 1.33
N LEU A 377 -7.13 24.11 2.28
CA LEU A 377 -5.71 23.83 2.05
C LEU A 377 -5.49 22.37 1.67
N PHE A 378 -6.12 21.43 2.37
CA PHE A 378 -5.96 20.01 2.11
C PHE A 378 -6.87 19.48 0.99
N TYR A 379 -7.99 20.15 0.68
CA TYR A 379 -8.79 19.86 -0.52
C TYR A 379 -7.97 20.09 -1.80
N VAL A 380 -7.19 21.14 -1.85
CA VAL A 380 -6.27 21.42 -2.96
C VAL A 380 -5.17 20.36 -3.04
N ALA A 381 -4.71 19.83 -1.90
CA ALA A 381 -3.75 18.71 -1.87
C ALA A 381 -4.34 17.39 -2.39
N LEU A 382 -5.64 17.16 -2.16
CA LEU A 382 -6.38 15.99 -2.66
C LEU A 382 -6.55 15.97 -4.20
N GLN A 383 -6.50 17.14 -4.84
CA GLN A 383 -6.67 17.26 -6.30
C GLN A 383 -5.35 17.17 -7.08
N ARG A 384 -4.22 17.22 -6.40
CA ARG A 384 -2.87 17.03 -6.98
C ARG A 384 -2.39 15.61 -6.80
#